data_edda296c7b3e38d1942f374161d12196
#
_entry.id   edda296c7b3e38d1942f374161d12196
#
_cell.length_a   1.000
_cell.length_b   1.000
_cell.length_c   1.000
_cell.angle_alpha   90.00
_cell.angle_beta   90.00
_cell.angle_gamma   90.00
#
_symmetry.space_group_name_H-M   'P 1'
#
loop_
_entity.id
_entity.type
_entity.pdbx_description
1 polymer ?
#
loop_
_entity_poly.entity_id
_entity_poly.type
_entity_poly.pdbx_seq_one_letter_code
_entity_poly.pdbx_strand_id
1 'polypeptide(L)'
;MSRPRKGTNVDTRGRILRAGIDEFARHGFNASGVDRIARKARVNKSLIYYYFRSKLGLYHAVLHASIEGLVGALAPIVDGPASAEAKLTRYVDGLVGFLEAHPHLPPIMLREMADGGRHLDLPTLKRMLEIPPLLFRLVSQGRAERSFAAFDPLMLHFLLMGTTLLMASNMPIRRRIRQLGLAEPPVDSATTTAALHSIARRVLRKDHSDVA
;
A
#
# COMPACT_ATOMS: atom_id res chain seq x y z
N MET A 1 12.09 42.21 -0.32
CA MET A 1 11.77 40.78 -0.05
C MET A 1 10.60 40.36 -0.95
N SER A 2 10.88 39.59 -2.00
CA SER A 2 9.87 39.25 -3.03
C SER A 2 9.03 38.07 -2.54
N ARG A 3 7.70 38.20 -2.51
CA ARG A 3 6.74 37.15 -2.19
C ARG A 3 6.86 36.00 -3.21
N PRO A 4 6.99 34.73 -2.81
CA PRO A 4 7.04 33.61 -3.75
C PRO A 4 5.69 33.48 -4.48
N ARG A 5 5.74 33.36 -5.81
CA ARG A 5 4.57 33.14 -6.68
C ARG A 5 3.83 31.84 -6.27
N LYS A 6 2.50 31.90 -6.17
CA LYS A 6 1.60 30.79 -5.73
C LYS A 6 1.82 29.47 -6.47
N GLY A 7 2.27 29.46 -7.71
CA GLY A 7 2.53 28.24 -8.50
C GLY A 7 3.80 27.48 -8.14
N THR A 8 4.82 28.16 -7.56
CA THR A 8 6.10 27.54 -7.18
C THR A 8 6.02 26.78 -5.84
N ASN A 9 5.01 27.06 -5.03
CA ASN A 9 4.91 26.52 -3.67
C ASN A 9 4.38 25.08 -3.63
N VAL A 10 3.38 24.78 -4.47
CA VAL A 10 2.79 23.41 -4.57
C VAL A 10 3.80 22.44 -5.17
N ASP A 11 4.55 22.86 -6.20
CA ASP A 11 5.58 22.02 -6.80
C ASP A 11 6.74 21.74 -5.82
N THR A 12 7.15 22.71 -5.02
CA THR A 12 8.25 22.53 -4.04
C THR A 12 7.87 21.50 -2.95
N ARG A 13 6.67 21.59 -2.37
CA ARG A 13 6.19 20.63 -1.38
C ARG A 13 6.11 19.22 -1.98
N GLY A 14 5.60 19.10 -3.20
CA GLY A 14 5.51 17.83 -3.92
C GLY A 14 6.89 17.22 -4.24
N ARG A 15 7.86 18.04 -4.64
CA ARG A 15 9.25 17.57 -4.87
C ARG A 15 9.89 17.02 -3.60
N ILE A 16 9.70 17.71 -2.47
CA ILE A 16 10.21 17.24 -1.17
C ILE A 16 9.54 15.92 -0.79
N LEU A 17 8.23 15.81 -0.95
CA LEU A 17 7.48 14.59 -0.64
C LEU A 17 7.98 13.40 -1.48
N ARG A 18 8.12 13.57 -2.80
CA ARG A 18 8.67 12.52 -3.69
C ARG A 18 10.08 12.12 -3.31
N ALA A 19 10.96 13.08 -2.99
CA ALA A 19 12.32 12.79 -2.55
C ALA A 19 12.34 12.06 -1.20
N GLY A 20 11.43 12.41 -0.30
CA GLY A 20 11.23 11.73 0.99
C GLY A 20 10.78 10.28 0.81
N ILE A 21 9.79 10.05 -0.05
CA ILE A 21 9.32 8.70 -0.41
C ILE A 21 10.51 7.81 -0.81
N ASP A 22 11.30 8.26 -1.79
CA ASP A 22 12.44 7.48 -2.28
C ASP A 22 13.51 7.25 -1.23
N GLU A 23 13.79 8.24 -0.40
CA GLU A 23 14.80 8.14 0.66
C GLU A 23 14.36 7.16 1.75
N PHE A 24 13.10 7.28 2.22
CA PHE A 24 12.55 6.39 3.25
C PHE A 24 12.38 4.95 2.75
N ALA A 25 11.97 4.76 1.50
CA ALA A 25 11.86 3.42 0.92
C ALA A 25 13.20 2.69 0.85
N ARG A 26 14.29 3.42 0.54
CA ARG A 26 15.64 2.83 0.42
C ARG A 26 16.29 2.57 1.77
N HIS A 27 16.19 3.52 2.69
CA HIS A 27 17.01 3.55 3.91
C HIS A 27 16.22 3.35 5.20
N GLY A 28 14.88 3.33 5.13
CA GLY A 28 14.01 3.37 6.30
C GLY A 28 14.04 4.74 7.00
N PHE A 29 13.26 4.89 8.05
CA PHE A 29 13.21 6.16 8.78
C PHE A 29 14.55 6.51 9.42
N ASN A 30 15.12 5.58 10.20
CA ASN A 30 16.30 5.88 11.03
C ASN A 30 17.53 6.29 10.21
N ALA A 31 17.86 5.55 9.16
CA ALA A 31 19.04 5.81 8.32
C ALA A 31 18.82 6.88 7.24
N SER A 32 17.61 7.43 7.09
CA SER A 32 17.32 8.50 6.15
C SER A 32 17.87 9.84 6.61
N GLY A 33 18.41 10.62 5.66
CA GLY A 33 19.02 11.94 5.91
C GLY A 33 18.26 13.08 5.26
N VAL A 34 17.90 14.11 6.05
CA VAL A 34 17.21 15.33 5.54
C VAL A 34 18.05 16.04 4.48
N ASP A 35 19.37 16.00 4.60
CA ASP A 35 20.30 16.60 3.62
C ASP A 35 20.27 15.86 2.26
N ARG A 36 20.13 14.53 2.28
CA ARG A 36 19.94 13.74 1.05
C ARG A 36 18.62 14.05 0.38
N ILE A 37 17.55 14.18 1.19
CA ILE A 37 16.20 14.56 0.71
C ILE A 37 16.25 15.96 0.07
N ALA A 38 16.85 16.94 0.75
CA ALA A 38 16.96 18.30 0.25
C ALA A 38 17.70 18.38 -1.10
N ARG A 39 18.84 17.69 -1.19
CA ARG A 39 19.64 17.58 -2.42
C ARG A 39 18.84 16.94 -3.56
N LYS A 40 18.15 15.83 -3.31
CA LYS A 40 17.31 15.14 -4.30
C LYS A 40 16.12 15.98 -4.75
N ALA A 41 15.49 16.68 -3.82
CA ALA A 41 14.39 17.59 -4.11
C ALA A 41 14.85 18.90 -4.79
N ARG A 42 16.17 19.16 -4.84
CA ARG A 42 16.77 20.43 -5.32
C ARG A 42 16.20 21.63 -4.58
N VAL A 43 16.22 21.57 -3.26
CA VAL A 43 15.74 22.63 -2.37
C VAL A 43 16.72 22.87 -1.23
N ASN A 44 16.59 24.04 -0.56
CA ASN A 44 17.28 24.27 0.70
C ASN A 44 16.64 23.41 1.81
N LYS A 45 17.43 22.85 2.71
CA LYS A 45 17.00 22.07 3.87
C LYS A 45 15.95 22.80 4.73
N SER A 46 16.06 24.12 4.83
CA SER A 46 15.10 24.96 5.57
C SER A 46 13.66 24.81 5.04
N LEU A 47 13.48 24.55 3.75
CA LEU A 47 12.15 24.33 3.16
C LEU A 47 11.52 23.01 3.62
N ILE A 48 12.30 21.98 3.92
CA ILE A 48 11.78 20.74 4.48
C ILE A 48 11.17 21.01 5.85
N TYR A 49 11.89 21.74 6.71
CA TYR A 49 11.38 22.15 8.02
C TYR A 49 10.20 23.12 7.95
N TYR A 50 10.22 24.01 6.97
CA TYR A 50 9.11 24.92 6.72
C TYR A 50 7.80 24.19 6.40
N TYR A 51 7.84 23.19 5.47
CA TYR A 51 6.65 22.48 5.02
C TYR A 51 6.22 21.33 5.93
N PHE A 52 7.17 20.65 6.56
CA PHE A 52 6.92 19.39 7.27
C PHE A 52 7.34 19.42 8.75
N ARG A 53 7.88 20.52 9.23
CA ARG A 53 8.32 20.75 10.62
C ARG A 53 9.53 19.92 11.04
N SER A 54 9.58 18.64 10.67
CA SER A 54 10.64 17.71 11.05
C SER A 54 10.80 16.60 10.02
N LYS A 55 11.84 15.77 10.16
CA LYS A 55 11.98 14.52 9.40
C LYS A 55 10.80 13.60 9.66
N LEU A 56 10.35 13.50 10.91
CA LEU A 56 9.19 12.67 11.29
C LEU A 56 7.90 13.22 10.64
N GLY A 57 7.70 14.53 10.64
CA GLY A 57 6.53 15.13 9.97
C GLY A 57 6.51 14.90 8.46
N LEU A 58 7.68 14.89 7.78
CA LEU A 58 7.78 14.49 6.39
C LEU A 58 7.44 12.99 6.21
N TYR A 59 7.90 12.14 7.12
CA TYR A 59 7.62 10.71 7.10
C TYR A 59 6.12 10.42 7.28
N HIS A 60 5.46 11.09 8.23
CA HIS A 60 4.00 11.02 8.40
C HIS A 60 3.26 11.46 7.14
N ALA A 61 3.70 12.54 6.50
CA ALA A 61 3.09 13.00 5.26
C ALA A 61 3.24 11.98 4.10
N VAL A 62 4.36 11.27 4.05
CA VAL A 62 4.59 10.18 3.08
C VAL A 62 3.64 9.01 3.35
N LEU A 63 3.56 8.55 4.58
CA LEU A 63 2.68 7.43 4.98
C LEU A 63 1.22 7.78 4.75
N HIS A 64 0.79 8.96 5.22
CA HIS A 64 -0.58 9.42 5.09
C HIS A 64 -1.03 9.49 3.62
N ALA A 65 -0.24 10.13 2.75
CA ALA A 65 -0.56 10.23 1.33
C ALA A 65 -0.63 8.85 0.65
N SER A 66 0.25 7.92 1.04
CA SER A 66 0.29 6.57 0.47
C SER A 66 -0.93 5.74 0.88
N ILE A 67 -1.30 5.78 2.16
CA ILE A 67 -2.45 5.03 2.68
C ILE A 67 -3.76 5.64 2.19
N GLU A 68 -3.86 6.98 2.14
CA GLU A 68 -5.00 7.68 1.56
C GLU A 68 -5.21 7.31 0.09
N GLY A 69 -4.13 7.24 -0.69
CA GLY A 69 -4.17 6.77 -2.07
C GLY A 69 -4.70 5.34 -2.20
N LEU A 70 -4.26 4.43 -1.32
CA LEU A 70 -4.74 3.05 -1.29
C LEU A 70 -6.24 2.97 -0.95
N VAL A 71 -6.69 3.66 0.09
CA VAL A 71 -8.11 3.75 0.45
C VAL A 71 -8.91 4.32 -0.72
N GLY A 72 -8.43 5.40 -1.33
CA GLY A 72 -9.06 6.03 -2.49
C GLY A 72 -9.15 5.13 -3.73
N ALA A 73 -8.21 4.20 -3.90
CA ALA A 73 -8.25 3.22 -4.97
C ALA A 73 -9.24 2.07 -4.69
N LEU A 74 -9.37 1.64 -3.44
CA LEU A 74 -10.16 0.45 -3.08
C LEU A 74 -11.62 0.76 -2.69
N ALA A 75 -11.87 1.87 -1.99
CA ALA A 75 -13.21 2.19 -1.50
C ALA A 75 -14.27 2.32 -2.61
N PRO A 76 -14.01 3.00 -3.75
CA PRO A 76 -14.99 3.11 -4.83
C PRO A 76 -15.36 1.76 -5.46
N ILE A 77 -14.46 0.78 -5.41
CA ILE A 77 -14.72 -0.58 -5.90
C ILE A 77 -15.77 -1.26 -5.02
N VAL A 78 -15.60 -1.15 -3.70
CA VAL A 78 -16.50 -1.77 -2.72
C VAL A 78 -17.84 -1.05 -2.67
N ASP A 79 -17.86 0.26 -2.78
CA ASP A 79 -19.06 1.09 -2.69
C ASP A 79 -19.86 1.14 -4.01
N GLY A 80 -19.30 0.66 -5.12
CA GLY A 80 -19.96 0.63 -6.42
C GLY A 80 -21.13 -0.38 -6.51
N PRO A 81 -21.90 -0.37 -7.60
CA PRO A 81 -23.14 -1.17 -7.74
C PRO A 81 -22.92 -2.60 -8.30
N ALA A 82 -21.70 -3.14 -8.27
CA ALA A 82 -21.42 -4.48 -8.81
C ALA A 82 -21.74 -5.60 -7.80
N SER A 83 -21.84 -6.85 -8.29
CA SER A 83 -21.93 -8.04 -7.43
C SER A 83 -20.66 -8.21 -6.58
N ALA A 84 -20.79 -8.91 -5.45
CA ALA A 84 -19.67 -9.16 -4.55
C ALA A 84 -18.50 -9.88 -5.24
N GLU A 85 -18.77 -10.83 -6.13
CA GLU A 85 -17.73 -11.54 -6.90
C GLU A 85 -16.96 -10.60 -7.83
N ALA A 86 -17.67 -9.72 -8.56
CA ALA A 86 -17.05 -8.75 -9.43
C ALA A 86 -16.25 -7.71 -8.64
N LYS A 87 -16.75 -7.29 -7.47
CA LYS A 87 -16.03 -6.40 -6.55
C LYS A 87 -14.76 -7.06 -5.99
N LEU A 88 -14.84 -8.34 -5.58
CA LEU A 88 -13.68 -9.08 -5.10
C LEU A 88 -12.57 -9.14 -6.14
N THR A 89 -12.92 -9.46 -7.38
CA THR A 89 -11.97 -9.47 -8.50
C THR A 89 -11.31 -8.10 -8.67
N ARG A 90 -12.10 -7.04 -8.76
CA ARG A 90 -11.59 -5.67 -8.90
C ARG A 90 -10.78 -5.20 -7.68
N TYR A 91 -11.15 -5.64 -6.48
CA TYR A 91 -10.42 -5.32 -5.24
C TYR A 91 -9.01 -5.91 -5.28
N VAL A 92 -8.86 -7.17 -5.67
CA VAL A 92 -7.55 -7.82 -5.82
C VAL A 92 -6.74 -7.12 -6.91
N ASP A 93 -7.32 -6.84 -8.08
CA ASP A 93 -6.65 -6.12 -9.17
C ASP A 93 -6.22 -4.71 -8.73
N GLY A 94 -7.11 -3.99 -8.05
CA GLY A 94 -6.84 -2.65 -7.53
C GLY A 94 -5.74 -2.62 -6.47
N LEU A 95 -5.73 -3.60 -5.56
CA LEU A 95 -4.69 -3.74 -4.54
C LEU A 95 -3.32 -4.00 -5.17
N VAL A 96 -3.23 -4.99 -6.06
CA VAL A 96 -1.96 -5.32 -6.73
C VAL A 96 -1.50 -4.16 -7.60
N GLY A 97 -2.38 -3.62 -8.46
CA GLY A 97 -2.05 -2.51 -9.34
C GLY A 97 -1.62 -1.24 -8.58
N PHE A 98 -2.27 -0.94 -7.43
CA PHE A 98 -1.86 0.18 -6.60
C PHE A 98 -0.44 0.00 -6.05
N LEU A 99 -0.13 -1.16 -5.48
CA LEU A 99 1.20 -1.41 -4.91
C LEU A 99 2.30 -1.49 -5.97
N GLU A 100 1.99 -1.91 -7.19
CA GLU A 100 2.90 -1.84 -8.33
C GLU A 100 3.18 -0.40 -8.78
N ALA A 101 2.15 0.43 -8.85
CA ALA A 101 2.31 1.84 -9.15
C ALA A 101 3.05 2.61 -8.04
N HIS A 102 3.08 2.05 -6.81
CA HIS A 102 3.72 2.65 -5.64
C HIS A 102 4.77 1.72 -5.00
N PRO A 103 5.84 1.32 -5.73
CA PRO A 103 6.79 0.28 -5.30
C PRO A 103 7.60 0.64 -4.06
N HIS A 104 7.51 1.88 -3.59
CA HIS A 104 8.14 2.35 -2.35
C HIS A 104 7.29 2.11 -1.11
N LEU A 105 5.98 1.94 -1.24
CA LEU A 105 5.11 1.73 -0.08
C LEU A 105 5.36 0.40 0.64
N PRO A 106 5.45 -0.75 -0.07
CA PRO A 106 5.68 -2.05 0.59
C PRO A 106 6.92 -2.08 1.49
N PRO A 107 8.13 -1.66 1.06
CA PRO A 107 9.29 -1.72 1.94
C PRO A 107 9.22 -0.75 3.12
N ILE A 108 8.51 0.38 3.00
CA ILE A 108 8.25 1.28 4.13
C ILE A 108 7.34 0.59 5.14
N MET A 109 6.22 0.03 4.70
CA MET A 109 5.24 -0.62 5.58
C MET A 109 5.81 -1.85 6.29
N LEU A 110 6.56 -2.70 5.60
CA LEU A 110 7.17 -3.88 6.23
C LEU A 110 8.21 -3.49 7.29
N ARG A 111 8.96 -2.39 7.08
CA ARG A 111 9.87 -1.88 8.12
C ARG A 111 9.11 -1.33 9.32
N GLU A 112 8.02 -0.58 9.11
CA GLU A 112 7.20 -0.12 10.21
C GLU A 112 6.58 -1.28 10.99
N MET A 113 6.12 -2.33 10.33
CA MET A 113 5.62 -3.54 10.99
C MET A 113 6.73 -4.20 11.83
N ALA A 114 7.95 -4.34 11.29
CA ALA A 114 9.10 -4.90 12.00
C ALA A 114 9.52 -4.03 13.19
N ASP A 115 9.37 -2.71 13.09
CA ASP A 115 9.68 -1.72 14.14
C ASP A 115 8.53 -1.52 15.15
N GLY A 116 7.44 -2.30 15.04
CA GLY A 116 6.27 -2.21 15.93
C GLY A 116 5.40 -0.98 15.70
N GLY A 117 5.52 -0.33 14.53
CA GLY A 117 4.72 0.84 14.16
C GLY A 117 5.06 2.13 14.94
N ARG A 118 6.23 2.20 15.55
CA ARG A 118 6.62 3.29 16.48
C ARG A 118 6.69 4.68 15.84
N HIS A 119 6.75 4.76 14.51
CA HIS A 119 6.75 6.04 13.79
C HIS A 119 5.38 6.37 13.19
N LEU A 120 4.35 5.52 13.41
CA LEU A 120 2.99 5.80 12.95
C LEU A 120 2.31 6.79 13.91
N ASP A 121 1.82 7.90 13.37
CA ASP A 121 1.00 8.82 14.15
C ASP A 121 -0.49 8.41 14.13
N LEU A 122 -1.26 9.00 15.03
CA LEU A 122 -2.69 8.70 15.17
C LEU A 122 -3.49 8.93 13.86
N PRO A 123 -3.27 10.01 13.09
CA PRO A 123 -3.93 10.17 11.79
C PRO A 123 -3.64 9.04 10.81
N THR A 124 -2.39 8.60 10.71
CA THR A 124 -1.99 7.46 9.85
C THR A 124 -2.66 6.16 10.29
N LEU A 125 -2.64 5.86 11.60
CA LEU A 125 -3.30 4.67 12.15
C LEU A 125 -4.82 4.68 11.89
N LYS A 126 -5.49 5.82 12.09
CA LYS A 126 -6.92 5.95 11.77
C LYS A 126 -7.20 5.66 10.31
N ARG A 127 -6.36 6.15 9.40
CA ARG A 127 -6.52 5.91 7.98
C ARG A 127 -6.27 4.43 7.61
N MET A 128 -5.28 3.77 8.22
CA MET A 128 -5.06 2.33 8.05
C MET A 128 -6.28 1.51 8.47
N LEU A 129 -6.96 1.92 9.55
CA LEU A 129 -8.16 1.25 10.05
C LEU A 129 -9.38 1.39 9.12
N GLU A 130 -9.33 2.20 8.07
CA GLU A 130 -10.40 2.28 7.05
C GLU A 130 -10.31 1.14 6.02
N ILE A 131 -9.17 0.46 5.91
CA ILE A 131 -8.94 -0.58 4.88
C ILE A 131 -9.67 -1.90 5.22
N PRO A 132 -9.51 -2.51 6.44
CA PRO A 132 -10.20 -3.76 6.77
C PRO A 132 -11.73 -3.71 6.59
N PRO A 133 -12.44 -2.63 7.00
CA PRO A 133 -13.89 -2.52 6.79
C PRO A 133 -14.35 -2.64 5.34
N LEU A 134 -13.50 -2.34 4.37
CA LEU A 134 -13.83 -2.54 2.95
C LEU A 134 -14.13 -4.01 2.65
N LEU A 135 -13.25 -4.91 3.12
CA LEU A 135 -13.48 -6.35 2.96
C LEU A 135 -14.63 -6.88 3.81
N PHE A 136 -14.84 -6.31 5.00
CA PHE A 136 -16.02 -6.65 5.82
C PHE A 136 -17.32 -6.38 5.06
N ARG A 137 -17.46 -5.20 4.44
CA ARG A 137 -18.65 -4.87 3.62
C ARG A 137 -18.77 -5.77 2.40
N LEU A 138 -17.67 -6.03 1.71
CA LEU A 138 -17.64 -6.87 0.52
C LEU A 138 -18.04 -8.32 0.83
N VAL A 139 -17.48 -8.91 1.89
CA VAL A 139 -17.82 -10.28 2.32
C VAL A 139 -19.26 -10.36 2.81
N SER A 140 -19.75 -9.35 3.56
CA SER A 140 -21.14 -9.28 4.01
C SER A 140 -22.11 -9.21 2.83
N GLN A 141 -21.81 -8.41 1.79
CA GLN A 141 -22.60 -8.38 0.55
C GLN A 141 -22.63 -9.75 -0.12
N GLY A 142 -21.48 -10.42 -0.29
CA GLY A 142 -21.42 -11.73 -0.92
C GLY A 142 -22.18 -12.82 -0.16
N ARG A 143 -22.24 -12.72 1.17
CA ARG A 143 -23.09 -13.60 1.99
C ARG A 143 -24.57 -13.32 1.78
N ALA A 144 -24.97 -12.06 1.71
CA ALA A 144 -26.35 -11.67 1.42
C ALA A 144 -26.77 -12.12 0.02
N GLU A 145 -25.89 -12.01 -0.98
CA GLU A 145 -26.06 -12.52 -2.34
C GLU A 145 -26.00 -14.06 -2.44
N ARG A 146 -25.67 -14.75 -1.35
CA ARG A 146 -25.44 -16.20 -1.29
C ARG A 146 -24.31 -16.69 -2.21
N SER A 147 -23.39 -15.81 -2.62
CA SER A 147 -22.23 -16.12 -3.46
C SER A 147 -21.00 -16.50 -2.65
N PHE A 148 -20.93 -16.06 -1.37
CA PHE A 148 -19.78 -16.35 -0.49
C PHE A 148 -20.15 -17.23 0.69
N ALA A 149 -19.24 -18.14 1.06
CA ALA A 149 -19.25 -18.85 2.33
C ALA A 149 -18.87 -17.93 3.50
N ALA A 150 -19.06 -18.41 4.72
CA ALA A 150 -18.58 -17.74 5.92
C ALA A 150 -17.05 -17.83 5.97
N PHE A 151 -16.39 -16.69 5.91
CA PHE A 151 -14.96 -16.55 6.11
C PHE A 151 -14.67 -15.28 6.89
N ASP A 152 -13.64 -15.29 7.74
CA ASP A 152 -13.27 -14.11 8.52
C ASP A 152 -12.71 -13.01 7.58
N PRO A 153 -13.39 -11.85 7.46
CA PRO A 153 -12.93 -10.79 6.59
C PRO A 153 -11.59 -10.18 7.00
N LEU A 154 -11.24 -10.21 8.30
CA LEU A 154 -9.96 -9.72 8.78
C LEU A 154 -8.84 -10.67 8.35
N MET A 155 -9.06 -11.98 8.43
CA MET A 155 -8.10 -12.96 7.94
C MET A 155 -7.93 -12.86 6.43
N LEU A 156 -9.01 -12.62 5.66
CA LEU A 156 -8.93 -12.34 4.22
C LEU A 156 -8.11 -11.09 3.93
N HIS A 157 -8.30 -10.03 4.74
CA HIS A 157 -7.51 -8.80 4.62
C HIS A 157 -6.01 -9.07 4.80
N PHE A 158 -5.61 -9.77 5.85
CA PHE A 158 -4.20 -10.09 6.08
C PHE A 158 -3.62 -11.00 5.00
N LEU A 159 -4.40 -11.94 4.50
CA LEU A 159 -3.98 -12.82 3.42
C LEU A 159 -3.71 -12.04 2.12
N LEU A 160 -4.62 -11.18 1.70
CA LEU A 160 -4.47 -10.41 0.47
C LEU A 160 -3.40 -9.32 0.61
N MET A 161 -3.49 -8.51 1.65
CA MET A 161 -2.56 -7.41 1.88
C MET A 161 -1.15 -7.91 2.18
N GLY A 162 -1.01 -8.86 3.10
CA GLY A 162 0.29 -9.41 3.50
C GLY A 162 1.02 -10.08 2.34
N THR A 163 0.31 -10.91 1.57
CA THR A 163 0.90 -11.56 0.38
C THR A 163 1.35 -10.53 -0.64
N THR A 164 0.52 -9.53 -0.95
CA THR A 164 0.84 -8.50 -1.95
C THR A 164 2.03 -7.64 -1.50
N LEU A 165 2.05 -7.20 -0.24
CA LEU A 165 3.18 -6.43 0.33
C LEU A 165 4.48 -7.23 0.29
N LEU A 166 4.43 -8.52 0.67
CA LEU A 166 5.61 -9.38 0.67
C LEU A 166 6.13 -9.62 -0.75
N MET A 167 5.25 -9.95 -1.69
CA MET A 167 5.62 -10.17 -3.08
C MET A 167 6.22 -8.91 -3.71
N ALA A 168 5.60 -7.75 -3.52
CA ALA A 168 6.12 -6.48 -4.03
C ALA A 168 7.48 -6.11 -3.41
N SER A 169 7.69 -6.38 -2.11
CA SER A 169 8.96 -6.10 -1.42
C SER A 169 10.09 -7.07 -1.77
N ASN A 170 9.77 -8.24 -2.30
CA ASN A 170 10.77 -9.29 -2.59
C ASN A 170 11.51 -9.07 -3.93
N MET A 171 11.11 -8.10 -4.74
CA MET A 171 11.72 -7.83 -6.06
C MET A 171 13.24 -7.61 -6.03
N PRO A 172 13.86 -6.93 -5.04
CA PRO A 172 15.32 -6.81 -4.99
C PRO A 172 16.04 -8.15 -4.77
N ILE A 173 15.49 -9.03 -3.93
CA ILE A 173 16.05 -10.37 -3.67
C ILE A 173 15.98 -11.20 -4.95
N ARG A 174 14.86 -11.16 -5.65
CA ARG A 174 14.64 -11.87 -6.92
C ARG A 174 15.61 -11.41 -8.00
N ARG A 175 15.86 -10.08 -8.11
CA ARG A 175 16.89 -9.55 -9.00
C ARG A 175 18.27 -10.11 -8.66
N ARG A 176 18.59 -10.22 -7.37
CA ARG A 176 19.87 -10.77 -6.91
C ARG A 176 20.01 -12.25 -7.27
N ILE A 177 18.98 -13.05 -7.07
CA ILE A 177 18.94 -14.48 -7.46
C ILE A 177 19.24 -14.62 -8.95
N ARG A 178 18.58 -13.83 -9.81
CA ARG A 178 18.85 -13.84 -11.26
C ARG A 178 20.27 -13.43 -11.63
N GLN A 179 20.81 -12.40 -10.96
CA GLN A 179 22.21 -11.96 -11.17
C GLN A 179 23.23 -13.04 -10.81
N LEU A 180 22.88 -13.93 -9.90
CA LEU A 180 23.72 -15.06 -9.50
C LEU A 180 23.54 -16.31 -10.39
N GLY A 181 22.72 -16.23 -11.43
CA GLY A 181 22.45 -17.34 -12.33
C GLY A 181 21.61 -18.48 -11.70
N LEU A 182 20.98 -18.21 -10.55
CA LEU A 182 20.13 -19.19 -9.89
C LEU A 182 18.75 -19.22 -10.54
N ALA A 183 18.19 -20.43 -10.68
CA ALA A 183 16.85 -20.60 -11.23
C ALA A 183 15.81 -19.97 -10.29
N GLU A 184 14.94 -19.16 -10.84
CA GLU A 184 13.84 -18.53 -10.12
C GLU A 184 12.52 -18.90 -10.78
N PRO A 185 11.51 -19.38 -10.03
CA PRO A 185 10.17 -19.54 -10.58
C PRO A 185 9.67 -18.19 -11.13
N PRO A 186 9.03 -18.16 -12.30
CA PRO A 186 8.45 -16.94 -12.82
C PRO A 186 7.27 -16.53 -11.92
N VAL A 187 7.51 -15.62 -10.99
CA VAL A 187 6.47 -14.96 -10.21
C VAL A 187 6.52 -13.49 -10.61
N ASP A 188 5.73 -13.13 -11.57
CA ASP A 188 5.45 -11.74 -11.96
C ASP A 188 4.14 -11.29 -11.29
N SER A 189 3.76 -10.07 -11.58
CA SER A 189 2.50 -9.50 -11.10
C SER A 189 1.28 -10.29 -11.56
N ALA A 190 1.26 -10.70 -12.82
CA ALA A 190 0.15 -11.46 -13.38
C ALA A 190 -0.03 -12.79 -12.64
N THR A 191 1.07 -13.51 -12.39
CA THR A 191 1.07 -14.75 -11.61
C THR A 191 0.61 -14.50 -10.17
N THR A 192 1.08 -13.43 -9.53
CA THR A 192 0.66 -13.05 -8.17
C THR A 192 -0.84 -12.74 -8.12
N THR A 193 -1.33 -11.94 -9.07
CA THR A 193 -2.75 -11.58 -9.17
C THR A 193 -3.62 -12.82 -9.41
N ALA A 194 -3.23 -13.69 -10.33
CA ALA A 194 -3.95 -14.94 -10.60
C ALA A 194 -4.01 -15.87 -9.37
N ALA A 195 -2.91 -15.97 -8.63
CA ALA A 195 -2.85 -16.74 -7.38
C ALA A 195 -3.78 -16.15 -6.31
N LEU A 196 -3.77 -14.81 -6.13
CA LEU A 196 -4.64 -14.14 -5.18
C LEU A 196 -6.11 -14.28 -5.54
N HIS A 197 -6.48 -14.18 -6.81
CA HIS A 197 -7.83 -14.49 -7.28
C HIS A 197 -8.24 -15.93 -6.96
N SER A 198 -7.35 -16.88 -7.26
CA SER A 198 -7.61 -18.30 -6.97
C SER A 198 -7.83 -18.54 -5.48
N ILE A 199 -6.96 -18.00 -4.63
CA ILE A 199 -7.06 -18.14 -3.17
C ILE A 199 -8.33 -17.48 -2.67
N ALA A 200 -8.61 -16.22 -3.02
CA ALA A 200 -9.79 -15.50 -2.57
C ALA A 200 -11.10 -16.22 -2.95
N ARG A 201 -11.16 -16.73 -4.19
CA ARG A 201 -12.31 -17.53 -4.63
C ARG A 201 -12.44 -18.85 -3.88
N ARG A 202 -11.34 -19.54 -3.60
CA ARG A 202 -11.37 -20.82 -2.88
C ARG A 202 -11.83 -20.68 -1.44
N VAL A 203 -11.28 -19.68 -0.70
CA VAL A 203 -11.66 -19.45 0.70
C VAL A 203 -13.07 -18.92 0.87
N LEU A 204 -13.63 -18.26 -0.15
CA LEU A 204 -14.99 -17.74 -0.16
C LEU A 204 -15.98 -18.67 -0.87
N ARG A 205 -15.54 -19.79 -1.46
CA ARG A 205 -16.41 -20.72 -2.17
C ARG A 205 -17.30 -21.47 -1.16
N LYS A 206 -18.61 -21.55 -1.45
CA LYS A 206 -19.49 -22.46 -0.75
C LYS A 206 -19.14 -23.88 -1.16
N ASP A 207 -18.78 -24.72 -0.20
CA ASP A 207 -18.80 -26.17 -0.42
C ASP A 207 -20.28 -26.60 -0.54
N HIS A 208 -20.58 -27.38 -1.57
CA HIS A 208 -21.92 -27.91 -1.82
C HIS A 208 -22.36 -28.95 -0.75
N SER A 209 -21.50 -29.21 0.25
CA SER A 209 -21.74 -30.15 1.35
C SER A 209 -22.54 -29.55 2.53
N ASP A 210 -22.78 -28.22 2.57
CA ASP A 210 -23.56 -27.57 3.66
C ASP A 210 -25.07 -27.49 3.37
N VAL A 211 -25.58 -28.26 2.41
CA VAL A 211 -27.01 -28.40 2.12
C VAL A 211 -27.42 -29.86 2.41
N ALA A 212 -27.46 -30.18 3.68
CA ALA A 212 -28.16 -31.38 4.18
C ALA A 212 -28.86 -31.01 5.49
#